data_927590f5233e6586bfd0127e6a1807b6
#
_entry.id   927590f5233e6586bfd0127e6a1807b6
#
_cell.length_a   1.000
_cell.length_b   1.000
_cell.length_c   1.000
_cell.angle_alpha   90.00
_cell.angle_beta   90.00
_cell.angle_gamma   90.00
#
_symmetry.space_group_name_H-M   'P 1'
#
loop_
_entity.id
_entity.type
_entity.pdbx_description
1 polymer ?
#
loop_
_entity_poly.entity_id
_entity_poly.type
_entity_poly.pdbx_seq_one_letter_code
_entity_poly.pdbx_strand_id
1 'polypeptide(L)'
;EPTLVEGRAIRLHPLVCEAYNADFDGDQMAVHVPLSQEAQAEARLLMLAAQNILNPKDGKPVVTPSQDMVLGNYYLTLEQEGRVGEGMYFKDMNEAMLAYQNGYVHLHSRIAIHASALPHKPFTEWQKERMLVTTVGKLLFNEIMPDEFPYLNEPSMENLEVATPDKYFLEPGSNIKEEIAKRPIVLPFKKKNLGQIIAEVFKRFHITETSMMLDRMKDLGYKYSTRAGLTVGIADISVAGNKKTILSDAHNQVDEISKLFRRGLITDDERYERVIETWNAAKDEIQSALTKTLGARNPIFMMSDSGARGN
;
A
#
# COMPACT_ATOMS: atom_id res chain seq x y z
N GLU A 1 -15.28 22.20 7.89
CA GLU A 1 -16.40 23.13 7.66
C GLU A 1 -17.53 22.43 6.90
N PRO A 2 -18.80 22.67 7.24
CA PRO A 2 -19.91 22.03 6.56
C PRO A 2 -20.14 22.66 5.18
N THR A 3 -20.43 21.79 4.21
CA THR A 3 -20.85 22.20 2.87
C THR A 3 -22.26 21.71 2.64
N LEU A 4 -23.14 22.60 2.14
CA LEU A 4 -24.53 22.25 1.86
C LEU A 4 -24.59 21.29 0.66
N VAL A 5 -25.32 20.19 0.84
CA VAL A 5 -25.56 19.17 -0.21
C VAL A 5 -27.04 18.82 -0.23
N GLU A 6 -27.54 18.41 -1.39
CA GLU A 6 -28.91 17.90 -1.51
C GLU A 6 -29.02 16.48 -0.92
N GLY A 7 -30.19 16.18 -0.33
CA GLY A 7 -30.49 14.91 0.26
C GLY A 7 -30.59 14.94 1.79
N ARG A 8 -30.84 13.76 2.39
CA ARG A 8 -31.05 13.60 3.83
C ARG A 8 -29.88 12.91 4.54
N ALA A 9 -28.81 12.63 3.83
CA ALA A 9 -27.63 11.97 4.37
C ALA A 9 -26.46 12.96 4.58
N ILE A 10 -25.70 12.73 5.64
CA ILE A 10 -24.43 13.43 5.86
C ILE A 10 -23.38 12.76 4.97
N ARG A 11 -22.69 13.54 4.14
CA ARG A 11 -21.53 13.08 3.38
C ARG A 11 -20.28 13.30 4.21
N LEU A 12 -19.52 12.23 4.41
CA LEU A 12 -18.29 12.25 5.20
C LEU A 12 -17.09 11.99 4.29
N HIS A 13 -16.00 12.74 4.50
CA HIS A 13 -14.76 12.51 3.76
C HIS A 13 -14.17 11.13 4.11
N PRO A 14 -13.79 10.29 3.13
CA PRO A 14 -13.35 8.92 3.39
C PRO A 14 -12.17 8.80 4.36
N LEU A 15 -11.22 9.72 4.33
CA LEU A 15 -10.02 9.67 5.17
C LEU A 15 -10.31 9.90 6.66
N VAL A 16 -11.45 10.46 7.03
CA VAL A 16 -11.82 10.66 8.44
C VAL A 16 -12.72 9.54 9.00
N CYS A 17 -13.15 8.60 8.16
CA CYS A 17 -13.99 7.48 8.59
C CYS A 17 -13.33 6.64 9.68
N GLU A 18 -12.02 6.40 9.61
CA GLU A 18 -11.27 5.64 10.61
C GLU A 18 -11.28 6.35 11.98
N ALA A 19 -11.08 7.68 11.99
CA ALA A 19 -11.10 8.47 13.22
C ALA A 19 -12.50 8.52 13.89
N TYR A 20 -13.56 8.56 13.08
CA TYR A 20 -14.95 8.50 13.59
C TYR A 20 -15.43 7.07 13.86
N ASN A 21 -14.67 6.06 13.46
CA ASN A 21 -15.11 4.66 13.41
C ASN A 21 -16.46 4.53 12.71
N ALA A 22 -16.62 5.25 11.59
CA ALA A 22 -17.87 5.33 10.83
C ALA A 22 -17.76 4.53 9.54
N ASP A 23 -18.84 3.84 9.21
CA ASP A 23 -19.08 3.25 7.91
C ASP A 23 -20.40 3.76 7.31
N PHE A 24 -20.78 3.27 6.14
CA PHE A 24 -21.97 3.75 5.42
C PHE A 24 -23.09 2.72 5.38
N ASP A 25 -23.20 1.89 6.42
CA ASP A 25 -24.21 0.83 6.53
C ASP A 25 -25.47 1.25 7.31
N GLY A 26 -25.54 2.51 7.74
CA GLY A 26 -26.66 3.06 8.49
C GLY A 26 -26.26 3.81 9.77
N ASP A 27 -24.98 4.10 9.95
CA ASP A 27 -24.47 4.90 11.06
C ASP A 27 -25.13 6.27 11.11
N GLN A 28 -25.39 6.75 12.32
CA GLN A 28 -25.96 8.05 12.60
C GLN A 28 -24.94 8.97 13.23
N MET A 29 -24.97 10.25 12.83
CA MET A 29 -24.14 11.30 13.40
C MET A 29 -24.99 12.50 13.83
N ALA A 30 -24.57 13.16 14.91
CA ALA A 30 -25.14 14.43 15.32
C ALA A 30 -24.34 15.60 14.73
N VAL A 31 -25.06 16.68 14.40
CA VAL A 31 -24.45 17.94 13.95
C VAL A 31 -24.60 18.96 15.05
N HIS A 32 -23.49 19.57 15.46
CA HIS A 32 -23.45 20.63 16.47
C HIS A 32 -23.01 21.94 15.84
N VAL A 33 -23.72 23.03 16.15
CA VAL A 33 -23.38 24.37 15.67
C VAL A 33 -22.82 25.18 16.83
N PRO A 34 -21.52 25.55 16.82
CA PRO A 34 -20.95 26.40 17.87
C PRO A 34 -21.51 27.82 17.77
N LEU A 35 -22.07 28.32 18.89
CA LEU A 35 -22.75 29.61 18.90
C LEU A 35 -21.83 30.74 19.37
N SER A 36 -20.97 30.53 20.37
CA SER A 36 -20.05 31.56 20.84
C SER A 36 -18.79 31.65 19.97
N GLN A 37 -18.12 32.81 20.02
CA GLN A 37 -16.88 33.02 19.27
C GLN A 37 -15.75 32.14 19.79
N GLU A 38 -15.69 31.90 21.09
CA GLU A 38 -14.74 31.00 21.73
C GLU A 38 -14.94 29.56 21.22
N ALA A 39 -16.18 29.05 21.22
CA ALA A 39 -16.50 27.73 20.71
C ALA A 39 -16.16 27.58 19.20
N GLN A 40 -16.39 28.63 18.41
CA GLN A 40 -16.01 28.65 17.00
C GLN A 40 -14.49 28.61 16.81
N ALA A 41 -13.75 29.33 17.64
CA ALA A 41 -12.29 29.33 17.62
C ALA A 41 -11.74 27.95 18.02
N GLU A 42 -12.26 27.34 19.07
CA GLU A 42 -11.88 25.96 19.49
C GLU A 42 -12.16 24.95 18.38
N ALA A 43 -13.34 25.02 17.75
CA ALA A 43 -13.69 24.10 16.66
C ALA A 43 -12.72 24.23 15.47
N ARG A 44 -12.29 25.43 15.13
CA ARG A 44 -11.37 25.66 14.01
C ARG A 44 -9.91 25.32 14.35
N LEU A 45 -9.45 25.66 15.55
CA LEU A 45 -8.06 25.53 15.94
C LEU A 45 -7.72 24.13 16.48
N LEU A 46 -8.66 23.50 17.21
CA LEU A 46 -8.42 22.24 17.91
C LEU A 46 -9.12 21.04 17.29
N MET A 47 -10.34 21.22 16.71
CA MET A 47 -11.16 20.08 16.28
C MET A 47 -11.13 19.82 14.78
N LEU A 48 -10.67 20.78 13.96
CA LEU A 48 -10.66 20.60 12.51
C LEU A 48 -9.81 19.38 12.10
N ALA A 49 -10.39 18.46 11.34
CA ALA A 49 -9.73 17.20 10.94
C ALA A 49 -8.40 17.42 10.23
N ALA A 50 -8.28 18.47 9.39
CA ALA A 50 -7.03 18.79 8.72
C ALA A 50 -5.89 19.13 9.69
N GLN A 51 -6.18 19.56 10.91
CA GLN A 51 -5.18 19.86 11.94
C GLN A 51 -4.87 18.66 12.84
N ASN A 52 -5.66 17.59 12.76
CA ASN A 52 -5.54 16.39 13.58
C ASN A 52 -5.13 15.16 12.76
N ILE A 53 -4.09 15.31 11.95
CA ILE A 53 -3.58 14.23 11.10
C ILE A 53 -2.90 13.14 11.92
N LEU A 54 -2.27 13.50 13.05
CA LEU A 54 -1.58 12.56 13.92
C LEU A 54 -2.45 12.18 15.13
N ASN A 55 -2.36 10.92 15.52
CA ASN A 55 -2.99 10.39 16.71
C ASN A 55 -2.24 10.88 17.97
N PRO A 56 -2.90 11.51 18.95
CA PRO A 56 -2.28 11.95 20.18
C PRO A 56 -1.73 10.80 21.06
N LYS A 57 -2.21 9.57 20.84
CA LYS A 57 -1.78 8.40 21.61
C LYS A 57 -0.34 7.99 21.30
N ASP A 58 0.05 7.96 20.04
CA ASP A 58 1.31 7.39 19.58
C ASP A 58 2.04 8.22 18.50
N GLY A 59 1.48 9.37 18.14
CA GLY A 59 2.03 10.27 17.14
C GLY A 59 2.02 9.71 15.71
N LYS A 60 1.33 8.60 15.47
CA LYS A 60 1.19 8.04 14.12
C LYS A 60 0.04 8.68 13.36
N PRO A 61 0.10 8.73 12.03
CA PRO A 61 -1.01 9.23 11.24
C PRO A 61 -2.31 8.45 11.51
N VAL A 62 -3.38 9.16 11.88
CA VAL A 62 -4.75 8.63 11.97
C VAL A 62 -5.41 8.68 10.60
N VAL A 63 -5.12 9.75 9.86
CA VAL A 63 -5.67 9.97 8.53
C VAL A 63 -4.81 9.19 7.53
N THR A 64 -5.18 7.95 7.27
CA THR A 64 -4.46 7.06 6.35
C THR A 64 -5.40 6.49 5.30
N PRO A 65 -4.92 6.24 4.07
CA PRO A 65 -5.68 5.52 3.07
C PRO A 65 -6.13 4.15 3.56
N SER A 66 -7.33 3.74 3.16
CA SER A 66 -7.90 2.43 3.49
C SER A 66 -8.56 1.80 2.28
N GLN A 67 -8.83 0.50 2.33
CA GLN A 67 -9.58 -0.26 1.33
C GLN A 67 -9.16 0.07 -0.12
N ASP A 68 -10.08 0.56 -0.95
CA ASP A 68 -9.84 0.84 -2.37
C ASP A 68 -8.77 1.91 -2.63
N MET A 69 -8.58 2.85 -1.70
CA MET A 69 -7.48 3.82 -1.79
C MET A 69 -6.12 3.12 -1.69
N VAL A 70 -5.98 2.15 -0.78
CA VAL A 70 -4.75 1.36 -0.64
C VAL A 70 -4.55 0.46 -1.86
N LEU A 71 -5.62 -0.25 -2.27
CA LEU A 71 -5.57 -1.18 -3.39
C LEU A 71 -5.17 -0.49 -4.70
N GLY A 72 -5.72 0.71 -4.95
CA GLY A 72 -5.38 1.50 -6.14
C GLY A 72 -3.92 1.98 -6.16
N ASN A 73 -3.40 2.48 -5.04
CA ASN A 73 -2.01 2.89 -4.92
C ASN A 73 -1.05 1.68 -4.98
N TYR A 74 -1.42 0.54 -4.40
CA TYR A 74 -0.70 -0.71 -4.52
C TYR A 74 -0.62 -1.17 -5.98
N TYR A 75 -1.76 -1.22 -6.67
CA TYR A 75 -1.83 -1.58 -8.09
C TYR A 75 -0.99 -0.64 -8.96
N LEU A 76 -1.07 0.67 -8.71
CA LEU A 76 -0.31 1.69 -9.44
C LEU A 76 1.20 1.46 -9.35
N THR A 77 1.69 1.06 -8.20
CA THR A 77 3.14 0.93 -7.92
C THR A 77 3.71 -0.47 -8.16
N LEU A 78 2.90 -1.42 -8.68
CA LEU A 78 3.36 -2.73 -9.09
C LEU A 78 4.40 -2.66 -10.21
N GLU A 79 5.36 -3.56 -10.19
CA GLU A 79 6.24 -3.87 -11.32
C GLU A 79 5.92 -5.24 -11.90
N GLN A 80 5.99 -5.37 -13.21
CA GLN A 80 5.76 -6.63 -13.91
C GLN A 80 6.77 -6.81 -15.06
N GLU A 81 7.40 -7.97 -15.09
CA GLU A 81 8.30 -8.35 -16.19
C GLU A 81 7.54 -8.77 -17.45
N GLY A 82 8.16 -8.58 -18.60
CA GLY A 82 7.64 -9.04 -19.89
C GLY A 82 6.41 -8.28 -20.39
N ARG A 83 6.10 -7.11 -19.83
CA ARG A 83 5.00 -6.27 -20.29
C ARG A 83 5.42 -5.41 -21.50
N VAL A 84 4.41 -5.00 -22.27
CA VAL A 84 4.60 -4.13 -23.43
C VAL A 84 5.36 -2.87 -23.03
N GLY A 85 6.40 -2.52 -23.77
CA GLY A 85 7.22 -1.33 -23.55
C GLY A 85 8.30 -1.50 -22.48
N GLU A 86 8.58 -2.72 -21.99
CA GLU A 86 9.67 -2.92 -21.03
C GLU A 86 11.03 -2.58 -21.66
N GLY A 87 11.83 -1.79 -20.93
CA GLY A 87 13.14 -1.33 -21.37
C GLY A 87 13.10 -0.17 -22.35
N MET A 88 11.94 0.47 -22.55
CA MET A 88 11.87 1.72 -23.31
C MET A 88 12.43 2.89 -22.50
N TYR A 89 13.03 3.83 -23.24
CA TYR A 89 13.54 5.09 -22.72
C TYR A 89 12.62 6.24 -23.09
N PHE A 90 12.42 7.16 -22.17
CA PHE A 90 11.64 8.37 -22.37
C PHE A 90 12.44 9.60 -21.93
N LYS A 91 12.27 10.69 -22.69
CA LYS A 91 12.94 11.95 -22.42
C LYS A 91 12.39 12.60 -21.15
N ASP A 92 11.08 12.59 -21.00
CA ASP A 92 10.37 13.20 -19.87
C ASP A 92 9.11 12.42 -19.52
N MET A 93 8.45 12.86 -18.44
CA MET A 93 7.22 12.24 -17.95
C MET A 93 6.06 12.36 -18.95
N ASN A 94 5.97 13.47 -19.70
CA ASN A 94 4.89 13.70 -20.67
C ASN A 94 4.98 12.68 -21.82
N GLU A 95 6.19 12.43 -22.32
CA GLU A 95 6.42 11.42 -23.35
C GLU A 95 6.05 10.01 -22.86
N ALA A 96 6.45 9.65 -21.63
CA ALA A 96 6.09 8.38 -21.03
C ALA A 96 4.57 8.23 -20.87
N MET A 97 3.88 9.31 -20.45
CA MET A 97 2.42 9.33 -20.33
C MET A 97 1.72 9.21 -21.67
N LEU A 98 2.22 9.89 -22.71
CA LEU A 98 1.69 9.79 -24.07
C LEU A 98 1.85 8.37 -24.61
N ALA A 99 3.02 7.75 -24.40
CA ALA A 99 3.26 6.36 -24.78
C ALA A 99 2.32 5.40 -24.03
N TYR A 100 2.07 5.64 -22.76
CA TYR A 100 1.10 4.86 -21.99
C TYR A 100 -0.33 5.01 -22.51
N GLN A 101 -0.78 6.23 -22.80
CA GLN A 101 -2.12 6.50 -23.33
C GLN A 101 -2.35 5.85 -24.70
N ASN A 102 -1.31 5.79 -25.54
CA ASN A 102 -1.34 5.15 -26.84
C ASN A 102 -1.09 3.61 -26.79
N GLY A 103 -0.89 3.03 -25.61
CA GLY A 103 -0.73 1.59 -25.43
C GLY A 103 0.66 1.05 -25.81
N TYR A 104 1.66 1.91 -26.06
CA TYR A 104 3.03 1.49 -26.34
C TYR A 104 3.77 1.02 -25.08
N VAL A 105 3.33 1.46 -23.91
CA VAL A 105 3.88 1.06 -22.62
C VAL A 105 2.76 0.69 -21.67
N HIS A 106 2.96 -0.39 -20.91
CA HIS A 106 2.04 -0.77 -19.84
C HIS A 106 2.36 -0.01 -18.56
N LEU A 107 1.35 0.23 -17.72
CA LEU A 107 1.47 0.95 -16.43
C LEU A 107 2.58 0.40 -15.53
N HIS A 108 2.78 -0.91 -15.54
CA HIS A 108 3.69 -1.66 -14.67
C HIS A 108 5.00 -2.05 -15.38
N SER A 109 5.20 -1.66 -16.63
CA SER A 109 6.45 -1.93 -17.36
C SER A 109 7.60 -1.13 -16.79
N ARG A 110 8.74 -1.77 -16.63
CA ARG A 110 9.97 -1.10 -16.21
C ARG A 110 10.52 -0.30 -17.39
N ILE A 111 10.64 1.00 -17.20
CA ILE A 111 11.10 1.98 -18.17
C ILE A 111 12.29 2.75 -17.62
N ALA A 112 13.01 3.43 -18.47
CA ALA A 112 14.09 4.34 -18.09
C ALA A 112 13.71 5.78 -18.43
N ILE A 113 13.93 6.70 -17.49
CA ILE A 113 13.76 8.14 -17.68
C ILE A 113 15.00 8.87 -17.19
N HIS A 114 15.38 9.95 -17.84
CA HIS A 114 16.52 10.74 -17.38
C HIS A 114 16.18 11.42 -16.07
N ALA A 115 17.04 11.30 -15.04
CA ALA A 115 16.74 11.86 -13.71
C ALA A 115 16.60 13.39 -13.74
N SER A 116 17.31 14.09 -14.62
CA SER A 116 17.16 15.55 -14.82
C SER A 116 15.79 15.97 -15.36
N ALA A 117 15.02 15.03 -15.91
CA ALA A 117 13.64 15.29 -16.34
C ALA A 117 12.64 15.38 -15.17
N LEU A 118 13.08 15.13 -13.96
CA LEU A 118 12.30 15.25 -12.71
C LEU A 118 12.90 16.36 -11.81
N PRO A 119 12.82 17.63 -12.22
CA PRO A 119 13.57 18.74 -11.61
C PRO A 119 13.19 19.03 -10.16
N HIS A 120 11.96 18.65 -9.76
CA HIS A 120 11.45 18.90 -8.41
C HIS A 120 11.87 17.82 -7.39
N LYS A 121 12.66 16.82 -7.82
CA LYS A 121 13.13 15.77 -6.94
C LYS A 121 14.60 15.98 -6.53
N PRO A 122 14.96 15.73 -5.25
CA PRO A 122 16.28 16.03 -4.70
C PRO A 122 17.33 14.97 -5.10
N PHE A 123 17.59 14.85 -6.39
CA PHE A 123 18.65 14.00 -6.90
C PHE A 123 20.03 14.64 -6.74
N THR A 124 21.04 13.81 -6.44
CA THR A 124 22.45 14.23 -6.46
C THR A 124 22.90 14.55 -7.88
N GLU A 125 23.97 15.34 -8.04
CA GLU A 125 24.50 15.64 -9.38
C GLU A 125 24.88 14.35 -10.14
N TRP A 126 25.42 13.37 -9.44
CA TRP A 126 25.74 12.05 -10.00
C TRP A 126 24.48 11.33 -10.53
N GLN A 127 23.36 11.42 -9.81
CA GLN A 127 22.08 10.81 -10.21
C GLN A 127 21.43 11.57 -11.38
N LYS A 128 21.54 12.90 -11.40
CA LYS A 128 20.95 13.73 -12.46
C LYS A 128 21.49 13.44 -13.86
N GLU A 129 22.76 13.01 -13.95
CA GLU A 129 23.39 12.63 -15.21
C GLU A 129 23.02 11.24 -15.72
N ARG A 130 22.21 10.49 -14.98
CA ARG A 130 21.89 9.09 -15.22
C ARG A 130 20.41 8.86 -15.50
N MET A 131 20.13 7.67 -16.02
CA MET A 131 18.75 7.22 -16.24
C MET A 131 18.25 6.46 -15.03
N LEU A 132 17.10 6.87 -14.54
CA LEU A 132 16.36 6.21 -13.47
C LEU A 132 15.49 5.09 -14.07
N VAL A 133 15.63 3.88 -13.55
CA VAL A 133 14.72 2.76 -13.85
C VAL A 133 13.51 2.82 -12.92
N THR A 134 12.34 2.92 -13.51
CA THR A 134 11.07 3.06 -12.78
C THR A 134 9.91 2.51 -13.61
N THR A 135 8.67 2.78 -13.24
CA THR A 135 7.47 2.48 -14.03
C THR A 135 6.62 3.73 -14.23
N VAL A 136 5.74 3.73 -15.25
CA VAL A 136 4.78 4.83 -15.44
C VAL A 136 3.92 5.03 -14.19
N GLY A 137 3.52 3.93 -13.54
CA GLY A 137 2.73 4.01 -12.31
C GLY A 137 3.47 4.70 -11.16
N LYS A 138 4.76 4.43 -10.98
CA LYS A 138 5.57 5.11 -9.96
C LYS A 138 5.83 6.56 -10.29
N LEU A 139 5.96 6.93 -11.57
CA LEU A 139 6.03 8.34 -11.98
C LEU A 139 4.78 9.08 -11.53
N LEU A 140 3.61 8.55 -11.81
CA LEU A 140 2.32 9.12 -11.38
C LEU A 140 2.18 9.19 -9.86
N PHE A 141 2.66 8.16 -9.14
CA PHE A 141 2.64 8.17 -7.69
C PHE A 141 3.56 9.24 -7.11
N ASN A 142 4.71 9.50 -7.72
CA ASN A 142 5.63 10.54 -7.27
C ASN A 142 5.20 11.97 -7.64
N GLU A 143 4.28 12.13 -8.60
CA GLU A 143 3.71 13.42 -8.96
C GLU A 143 2.86 14.04 -7.84
N ILE A 144 2.22 13.18 -7.03
CA ILE A 144 1.42 13.66 -5.89
C ILE A 144 2.24 14.03 -4.65
N MET A 145 3.51 13.62 -4.61
CA MET A 145 4.40 13.93 -3.50
C MET A 145 4.87 15.39 -3.57
N PRO A 146 5.04 16.06 -2.41
CA PRO A 146 5.59 17.41 -2.38
C PRO A 146 6.91 17.53 -3.14
N ASP A 147 7.16 18.74 -3.66
CA ASP A 147 8.47 19.07 -4.21
C ASP A 147 9.55 18.89 -3.14
N GLU A 148 10.76 18.54 -3.55
CA GLU A 148 11.88 18.24 -2.66
C GLU A 148 11.73 16.95 -1.80
N PHE A 149 10.59 16.23 -1.88
CA PHE A 149 10.48 14.91 -1.29
C PHE A 149 11.23 13.87 -2.17
N PRO A 150 11.99 12.91 -1.58
CA PRO A 150 12.70 11.90 -2.33
C PRO A 150 11.81 11.17 -3.34
N TYR A 151 12.36 10.82 -4.50
CA TYR A 151 11.63 10.00 -5.45
C TYR A 151 11.47 8.58 -4.89
N LEU A 152 10.24 8.14 -4.71
CA LEU A 152 9.90 6.86 -4.13
C LEU A 152 9.88 5.77 -5.21
N ASN A 153 10.90 4.94 -5.24
CA ASN A 153 11.00 3.81 -6.16
C ASN A 153 10.81 2.46 -5.47
N GLU A 154 11.13 2.37 -4.18
CA GLU A 154 10.93 1.18 -3.35
C GLU A 154 10.38 1.52 -1.97
N PRO A 155 9.71 0.56 -1.28
CA PRO A 155 9.15 0.77 0.06
C PRO A 155 10.18 0.61 1.18
N SER A 156 11.43 1.06 0.98
CA SER A 156 12.47 1.02 2.01
C SER A 156 12.52 2.31 2.83
N MET A 157 12.95 2.19 4.10
CA MET A 157 13.14 3.37 4.95
C MET A 157 14.25 4.27 4.40
N GLU A 158 15.29 3.69 3.79
CA GLU A 158 16.36 4.44 3.15
C GLU A 158 15.83 5.35 2.03
N ASN A 159 14.98 4.81 1.15
CA ASN A 159 14.38 5.60 0.07
C ASN A 159 13.42 6.67 0.61
N LEU A 160 12.78 6.42 1.75
CA LEU A 160 11.81 7.32 2.36
C LEU A 160 12.48 8.48 3.11
N GLU A 161 13.51 8.17 3.92
CA GLU A 161 14.13 9.12 4.84
C GLU A 161 15.34 9.83 4.25
N VAL A 162 16.06 9.21 3.32
CA VAL A 162 17.33 9.75 2.82
C VAL A 162 17.21 10.18 1.37
N ALA A 163 17.20 9.23 0.43
CA ALA A 163 17.18 9.50 -1.01
C ALA A 163 16.77 8.25 -1.80
N THR A 164 16.54 8.44 -3.10
CA THR A 164 16.39 7.32 -4.03
C THR A 164 17.69 6.53 -4.11
N PRO A 165 17.68 5.21 -3.87
CA PRO A 165 18.90 4.41 -3.88
C PRO A 165 19.59 4.40 -5.25
N ASP A 166 20.93 4.50 -5.25
CA ASP A 166 21.76 4.55 -6.45
C ASP A 166 21.63 3.33 -7.36
N LYS A 167 21.26 2.18 -6.79
CA LYS A 167 21.01 0.94 -7.55
C LYS A 167 19.97 1.07 -8.64
N TYR A 168 19.11 2.09 -8.64
CA TYR A 168 18.09 2.32 -9.67
C TYR A 168 18.59 3.17 -10.83
N PHE A 169 19.78 3.74 -10.73
CA PHE A 169 20.35 4.54 -11.79
C PHE A 169 21.26 3.68 -12.71
N LEU A 170 21.14 3.91 -14.01
CA LEU A 170 21.91 3.18 -15.03
C LEU A 170 23.19 3.96 -15.35
N GLU A 171 24.26 3.21 -15.60
CA GLU A 171 25.51 3.78 -16.13
C GLU A 171 25.26 4.32 -17.55
N PRO A 172 25.82 5.50 -17.90
CA PRO A 172 25.72 6.05 -19.24
C PRO A 172 26.24 5.07 -20.29
N GLY A 173 25.46 4.86 -21.36
CA GLY A 173 25.84 3.96 -22.45
C GLY A 173 25.55 2.47 -22.22
N SER A 174 24.97 2.08 -21.08
CA SER A 174 24.56 0.69 -20.83
C SER A 174 23.33 0.31 -21.65
N ASN A 175 23.20 -0.98 -21.96
CA ASN A 175 22.01 -1.52 -22.61
C ASN A 175 20.85 -1.60 -21.61
N ILE A 176 19.88 -0.71 -21.74
CA ILE A 176 18.76 -0.56 -20.80
C ILE A 176 18.01 -1.88 -20.60
N LYS A 177 17.72 -2.62 -21.67
CA LYS A 177 16.96 -3.88 -21.57
C LYS A 177 17.71 -4.96 -20.80
N GLU A 178 19.00 -5.10 -21.03
CA GLU A 178 19.83 -6.08 -20.34
C GLU A 178 20.00 -5.74 -18.86
N GLU A 179 20.19 -4.47 -18.55
CA GLU A 179 20.32 -4.00 -17.17
C GLU A 179 19.00 -4.13 -16.39
N ILE A 180 17.87 -3.84 -17.00
CA ILE A 180 16.56 -4.05 -16.40
C ILE A 180 16.29 -5.54 -16.14
N ALA A 181 16.63 -6.41 -17.08
CA ALA A 181 16.43 -7.86 -16.94
C ALA A 181 17.23 -8.48 -15.78
N LYS A 182 18.38 -7.91 -15.43
CA LYS A 182 19.21 -8.37 -14.29
C LYS A 182 18.65 -7.95 -12.92
N ARG A 183 17.76 -6.97 -12.88
CA ARG A 183 17.26 -6.39 -11.63
C ARG A 183 16.03 -7.13 -11.12
N PRO A 184 15.95 -7.41 -9.81
CA PRO A 184 14.74 -7.98 -9.22
C PRO A 184 13.56 -7.02 -9.31
N ILE A 185 12.35 -7.58 -9.32
CA ILE A 185 11.11 -6.81 -9.21
C ILE A 185 11.05 -6.13 -7.85
N VAL A 186 10.70 -4.85 -7.85
CA VAL A 186 10.51 -4.07 -6.65
C VAL A 186 9.10 -4.27 -6.10
N LEU A 187 8.99 -4.42 -4.79
CA LEU A 187 7.72 -4.58 -4.11
C LEU A 187 6.88 -3.29 -4.20
N PRO A 188 5.56 -3.41 -4.35
CA PRO A 188 4.64 -2.27 -4.36
C PRO A 188 4.48 -1.64 -2.97
N PHE A 189 3.90 -0.43 -2.93
CA PHE A 189 3.59 0.24 -1.67
C PHE A 189 2.33 -0.32 -1.05
N LYS A 190 2.47 -0.91 0.15
CA LYS A 190 1.39 -1.46 0.98
C LYS A 190 0.83 -0.40 1.95
N LYS A 191 -0.30 -0.67 2.60
CA LYS A 191 -0.91 0.23 3.61
C LYS A 191 0.12 0.75 4.62
N LYS A 192 0.98 -0.13 5.16
CA LYS A 192 2.03 0.23 6.11
C LYS A 192 3.01 1.27 5.54
N ASN A 193 3.42 1.09 4.29
CA ASN A 193 4.35 2.01 3.63
C ASN A 193 3.70 3.37 3.36
N LEU A 194 2.42 3.38 2.93
CA LEU A 194 1.68 4.64 2.77
C LEU A 194 1.58 5.42 4.09
N GLY A 195 1.33 4.73 5.20
CA GLY A 195 1.35 5.36 6.52
C GLY A 195 2.72 5.95 6.90
N GLN A 196 3.81 5.27 6.57
CA GLN A 196 5.17 5.77 6.78
C GLN A 196 5.47 7.01 5.91
N ILE A 197 5.05 7.00 4.64
CA ILE A 197 5.17 8.15 3.73
C ILE A 197 4.45 9.36 4.31
N ILE A 198 3.21 9.19 4.79
CA ILE A 198 2.42 10.28 5.39
C ILE A 198 3.12 10.86 6.61
N ALA A 199 3.65 10.00 7.48
CA ALA A 199 4.39 10.42 8.68
C ALA A 199 5.62 11.26 8.33
N GLU A 200 6.42 10.82 7.34
CA GLU A 200 7.63 11.51 6.92
C GLU A 200 7.33 12.83 6.17
N VAL A 201 6.28 12.85 5.33
CA VAL A 201 5.84 14.09 4.68
C VAL A 201 5.34 15.10 5.73
N PHE A 202 4.57 14.66 6.74
CA PHE A 202 4.13 15.53 7.82
C PHE A 202 5.30 16.13 8.61
N LYS A 203 6.32 15.32 8.88
CA LYS A 203 7.52 15.75 9.60
C LYS A 203 8.31 16.83 8.84
N ARG A 204 8.38 16.75 7.51
CA ARG A 204 9.16 17.67 6.68
C ARG A 204 8.39 18.90 6.21
N PHE A 205 7.13 18.70 5.80
CA PHE A 205 6.33 19.71 5.09
C PHE A 205 5.13 20.22 5.91
N HIS A 206 4.93 19.69 7.12
CA HIS A 206 3.84 20.07 8.02
C HIS A 206 2.43 19.82 7.45
N ILE A 207 1.43 20.47 8.04
CA ILE A 207 0.00 20.16 7.86
C ILE A 207 -0.49 20.42 6.44
N THR A 208 -0.18 21.58 5.86
CA THR A 208 -0.79 22.05 4.59
C THR A 208 -0.44 21.13 3.43
N GLU A 209 0.84 20.88 3.22
CA GLU A 209 1.32 20.02 2.13
C GLU A 209 0.86 18.57 2.35
N THR A 210 0.88 18.09 3.60
CA THR A 210 0.41 16.74 3.92
C THR A 210 -1.07 16.56 3.62
N SER A 211 -1.90 17.55 3.93
CA SER A 211 -3.34 17.51 3.65
C SER A 211 -3.62 17.46 2.14
N MET A 212 -2.93 18.30 1.36
CA MET A 212 -3.05 18.28 -0.11
C MET A 212 -2.56 16.97 -0.72
N MET A 213 -1.44 16.43 -0.23
CA MET A 213 -0.93 15.14 -0.67
C MET A 213 -1.92 14.01 -0.36
N LEU A 214 -2.53 13.99 0.83
CA LEU A 214 -3.52 13.01 1.23
C LEU A 214 -4.74 13.00 0.31
N ASP A 215 -5.25 14.17 -0.07
CA ASP A 215 -6.36 14.27 -1.01
C ASP A 215 -5.99 13.75 -2.40
N ARG A 216 -4.81 14.11 -2.90
CA ARG A 216 -4.30 13.59 -4.18
C ARG A 216 -4.09 12.07 -4.13
N MET A 217 -3.54 11.55 -3.01
CA MET A 217 -3.34 10.10 -2.81
C MET A 217 -4.67 9.33 -2.76
N LYS A 218 -5.70 9.89 -2.13
CA LYS A 218 -7.06 9.35 -2.13
C LYS A 218 -7.63 9.29 -3.55
N ASP A 219 -7.58 10.39 -4.28
CA ASP A 219 -8.12 10.48 -5.64
C ASP A 219 -7.38 9.55 -6.60
N LEU A 220 -6.06 9.49 -6.49
CA LEU A 220 -5.22 8.57 -7.27
C LEU A 220 -5.56 7.11 -6.96
N GLY A 221 -5.72 6.77 -5.67
CA GLY A 221 -6.11 5.44 -5.22
C GLY A 221 -7.44 5.00 -5.81
N TYR A 222 -8.49 5.79 -5.70
CA TYR A 222 -9.78 5.47 -6.29
C TYR A 222 -9.74 5.37 -7.82
N LYS A 223 -9.05 6.29 -8.48
CA LYS A 223 -8.89 6.28 -9.94
C LYS A 223 -8.26 4.98 -10.43
N TYR A 224 -7.19 4.52 -9.78
CA TYR A 224 -6.47 3.33 -10.20
C TYR A 224 -7.07 2.03 -9.68
N SER A 225 -7.80 2.04 -8.58
CA SER A 225 -8.64 0.91 -8.16
C SER A 225 -9.76 0.65 -9.18
N THR A 226 -10.43 1.69 -9.65
CA THR A 226 -11.44 1.60 -10.71
C THR A 226 -10.86 1.08 -12.03
N ARG A 227 -9.67 1.59 -12.43
CA ARG A 227 -8.99 1.14 -13.65
C ARG A 227 -8.46 -0.28 -13.57
N ALA A 228 -8.03 -0.71 -12.39
CA ALA A 228 -7.57 -2.08 -12.14
C ALA A 228 -8.68 -3.10 -12.38
N GLY A 229 -9.95 -2.74 -12.08
CA GLY A 229 -11.12 -3.59 -12.29
C GLY A 229 -11.00 -4.92 -11.55
N LEU A 230 -10.37 -4.92 -10.37
CA LEU A 230 -10.14 -6.14 -9.60
C LEU A 230 -11.48 -6.71 -9.12
N THR A 231 -11.71 -7.97 -9.45
CA THR A 231 -12.90 -8.72 -9.03
C THR A 231 -12.48 -10.12 -8.59
N VAL A 232 -13.31 -10.76 -7.77
CA VAL A 232 -13.05 -12.12 -7.27
C VAL A 232 -14.03 -13.07 -7.91
N GLY A 233 -13.49 -14.03 -8.65
CA GLY A 233 -14.23 -15.17 -9.21
C GLY A 233 -14.00 -16.44 -8.42
N ILE A 234 -14.82 -17.45 -8.63
CA ILE A 234 -14.66 -18.79 -7.99
C ILE A 234 -13.30 -19.41 -8.37
N ALA A 235 -12.81 -19.15 -9.59
CA ALA A 235 -11.53 -19.65 -10.06
C ALA A 235 -10.33 -19.05 -9.32
N ASP A 236 -10.47 -17.88 -8.70
CA ASP A 236 -9.41 -17.22 -7.95
C ASP A 236 -9.23 -17.81 -6.54
N ILE A 237 -10.23 -18.58 -6.08
CA ILE A 237 -10.19 -19.26 -4.78
C ILE A 237 -9.43 -20.57 -4.96
N SER A 238 -8.12 -20.53 -4.75
CA SER A 238 -7.27 -21.72 -4.80
C SER A 238 -6.99 -22.28 -3.39
N VAL A 239 -6.80 -23.59 -3.33
CA VAL A 239 -6.49 -24.29 -2.10
C VAL A 239 -5.10 -24.88 -2.23
N ALA A 240 -4.27 -24.74 -1.18
CA ALA A 240 -2.95 -25.36 -1.17
C ALA A 240 -3.06 -26.88 -1.35
N GLY A 241 -2.32 -27.45 -2.31
CA GLY A 241 -2.41 -28.87 -2.66
C GLY A 241 -2.04 -29.82 -1.51
N ASN A 242 -1.15 -29.38 -0.61
CA ASN A 242 -0.68 -30.12 0.55
C ASN A 242 -1.56 -29.93 1.82
N LYS A 243 -2.65 -29.16 1.74
CA LYS A 243 -3.54 -28.89 2.90
C LYS A 243 -4.03 -30.17 3.58
N LYS A 244 -4.45 -31.17 2.80
CA LYS A 244 -4.97 -32.42 3.34
C LYS A 244 -3.90 -33.21 4.11
N THR A 245 -2.68 -33.20 3.63
CA THR A 245 -1.55 -33.90 4.27
C THR A 245 -1.22 -33.23 5.61
N ILE A 246 -1.04 -31.89 5.60
CA ILE A 246 -0.75 -31.12 6.82
C ILE A 246 -1.83 -31.35 7.89
N LEU A 247 -3.11 -31.30 7.49
CA LEU A 247 -4.22 -31.55 8.42
C LEU A 247 -4.21 -32.98 8.97
N SER A 248 -3.92 -34.00 8.15
CA SER A 248 -3.83 -35.38 8.58
C SER A 248 -2.70 -35.58 9.60
N ASP A 249 -1.55 -34.98 9.35
CA ASP A 249 -0.41 -35.03 10.24
C ASP A 249 -0.68 -34.35 11.58
N ALA A 250 -1.33 -33.19 11.54
CA ALA A 250 -1.74 -32.45 12.73
C ALA A 250 -2.77 -33.28 13.56
N HIS A 251 -3.74 -33.91 12.91
CA HIS A 251 -4.70 -34.78 13.58
C HIS A 251 -4.00 -35.95 14.26
N ASN A 252 -3.06 -36.63 13.58
CA ASN A 252 -2.29 -37.74 14.16
C ASN A 252 -1.51 -37.30 15.41
N GLN A 253 -0.88 -36.12 15.36
CA GLN A 253 -0.16 -35.55 16.51
C GLN A 253 -1.10 -35.25 17.68
N VAL A 254 -2.27 -34.67 17.43
CA VAL A 254 -3.28 -34.40 18.46
C VAL A 254 -3.82 -35.70 19.08
N ASP A 255 -3.99 -36.76 18.28
CA ASP A 255 -4.40 -38.05 18.77
C ASP A 255 -3.33 -38.71 19.67
N GLU A 256 -2.05 -38.53 19.32
CA GLU A 256 -0.94 -38.97 20.18
C GLU A 256 -0.90 -38.22 21.51
N ILE A 257 -1.03 -36.89 21.49
CA ILE A 257 -1.12 -36.06 22.69
C ILE A 257 -2.29 -36.53 23.57
N SER A 258 -3.45 -36.79 22.96
CA SER A 258 -4.63 -37.29 23.66
C SER A 258 -4.43 -38.68 24.28
N LYS A 259 -3.66 -39.57 23.63
CA LYS A 259 -3.27 -40.87 24.19
C LYS A 259 -2.34 -40.72 25.39
N LEU A 260 -1.37 -39.80 25.34
CA LEU A 260 -0.48 -39.51 26.48
C LEU A 260 -1.26 -39.01 27.69
N PHE A 261 -2.22 -38.12 27.47
CA PHE A 261 -3.11 -37.63 28.54
C PHE A 261 -3.94 -38.76 29.16
N ARG A 262 -4.58 -39.63 28.35
CA ARG A 262 -5.38 -40.74 28.84
C ARG A 262 -4.53 -41.76 29.62
N ARG A 263 -3.23 -41.84 29.38
CA ARG A 263 -2.27 -42.65 30.12
C ARG A 263 -1.77 -41.99 31.41
N GLY A 264 -2.17 -40.75 31.69
CA GLY A 264 -1.73 -40.00 32.85
C GLY A 264 -0.28 -39.48 32.78
N LEU A 265 0.32 -39.43 31.57
CA LEU A 265 1.72 -39.02 31.37
C LEU A 265 1.87 -37.48 31.25
N ILE A 266 0.81 -36.79 30.98
CA ILE A 266 0.76 -35.32 30.88
C ILE A 266 -0.48 -34.79 31.62
N THR A 267 -0.38 -33.56 32.12
CA THR A 267 -1.49 -32.83 32.74
C THR A 267 -2.50 -32.30 31.68
N ASP A 268 -3.66 -31.88 32.11
CA ASP A 268 -4.64 -31.29 31.19
C ASP A 268 -4.15 -29.95 30.59
N ASP A 269 -3.45 -29.15 31.37
CA ASP A 269 -2.84 -27.88 30.92
C ASP A 269 -1.77 -28.15 29.86
N GLU A 270 -0.88 -29.11 30.08
CA GLU A 270 0.13 -29.52 29.09
C GLU A 270 -0.50 -30.08 27.82
N ARG A 271 -1.58 -30.84 27.93
CA ARG A 271 -2.34 -31.34 26.78
C ARG A 271 -2.90 -30.16 25.97
N TYR A 272 -3.52 -29.21 26.66
CA TYR A 272 -4.13 -28.04 26.04
C TYR A 272 -3.10 -27.18 25.28
N GLU A 273 -1.98 -26.89 25.93
CA GLU A 273 -0.90 -26.09 25.30
C GLU A 273 -0.34 -26.82 24.07
N ARG A 274 -0.02 -28.11 24.15
CA ARG A 274 0.53 -28.85 23.01
C ARG A 274 -0.45 -28.99 21.85
N VAL A 275 -1.75 -29.11 22.11
CA VAL A 275 -2.78 -29.14 21.06
C VAL A 275 -2.86 -27.78 20.35
N ILE A 276 -2.82 -26.67 21.10
CA ILE A 276 -2.81 -25.31 20.52
C ILE A 276 -1.55 -25.09 19.68
N GLU A 277 -0.38 -25.47 20.18
CA GLU A 277 0.87 -25.36 19.43
C GLU A 277 0.81 -26.14 18.11
N THR A 278 0.31 -27.37 18.15
CA THR A 278 0.15 -28.22 16.95
C THR A 278 -0.74 -27.55 15.91
N TRP A 279 -1.89 -27.01 16.33
CA TRP A 279 -2.81 -26.35 15.40
C TRP A 279 -2.28 -25.01 14.89
N ASN A 280 -1.57 -24.25 15.71
CA ASN A 280 -0.93 -23.01 15.28
C ASN A 280 0.17 -23.30 14.24
N ALA A 281 1.00 -24.30 14.47
CA ALA A 281 2.02 -24.71 13.50
C ALA A 281 1.38 -25.14 12.16
N ALA A 282 0.35 -25.98 12.20
CA ALA A 282 -0.37 -26.42 11.01
C ALA A 282 -1.04 -25.25 10.26
N LYS A 283 -1.63 -24.30 10.99
CA LYS A 283 -2.20 -23.07 10.41
C LYS A 283 -1.14 -22.26 9.69
N ASP A 284 0.00 -22.02 10.31
CA ASP A 284 1.08 -21.20 9.74
C ASP A 284 1.70 -21.87 8.50
N GLU A 285 1.83 -23.20 8.53
CA GLU A 285 2.29 -23.99 7.38
C GLU A 285 1.31 -23.91 6.21
N ILE A 286 0.00 -24.09 6.47
CA ILE A 286 -1.05 -23.96 5.44
C ILE A 286 -1.08 -22.55 4.88
N GLN A 287 -0.96 -21.52 5.71
CA GLN A 287 -0.94 -20.13 5.28
C GLN A 287 0.26 -19.85 4.37
N SER A 288 1.44 -20.34 4.73
CA SER A 288 2.65 -20.21 3.92
C SER A 288 2.52 -20.95 2.58
N ALA A 289 1.94 -22.14 2.58
CA ALA A 289 1.68 -22.92 1.37
C ALA A 289 0.65 -22.23 0.47
N LEU A 290 -0.41 -21.67 1.05
CA LEU A 290 -1.44 -20.92 0.32
C LEU A 290 -0.84 -19.67 -0.35
N THR A 291 -0.07 -18.88 0.37
CA THR A 291 0.60 -17.68 -0.16
C THR A 291 1.50 -18.01 -1.37
N LYS A 292 2.19 -19.14 -1.34
CA LYS A 292 3.00 -19.61 -2.49
C LYS A 292 2.17 -20.10 -3.66
N THR A 293 0.99 -20.65 -3.39
CA THR A 293 0.07 -21.17 -4.43
C THR A 293 -0.68 -20.04 -5.12
N LEU A 294 -1.03 -18.99 -4.39
CA LEU A 294 -1.65 -17.79 -4.93
C LEU A 294 -0.61 -17.02 -5.76
N GLY A 295 -0.85 -16.86 -7.04
CA GLY A 295 0.01 -16.04 -7.89
C GLY A 295 -0.06 -14.56 -7.49
N ALA A 296 1.02 -13.82 -7.72
CA ALA A 296 1.11 -12.38 -7.40
C ALA A 296 0.02 -11.51 -8.07
N ARG A 297 -0.67 -12.04 -9.09
CA ARG A 297 -1.77 -11.37 -9.80
C ARG A 297 -3.16 -11.83 -9.35
N ASN A 298 -3.23 -12.75 -8.40
CA ASN A 298 -4.52 -13.18 -7.88
C ASN A 298 -5.17 -12.01 -7.11
N PRO A 299 -6.42 -11.63 -7.43
CA PRO A 299 -7.10 -10.50 -6.78
C PRO A 299 -7.18 -10.62 -5.27
N ILE A 300 -7.41 -11.85 -4.76
CA ILE A 300 -7.48 -12.13 -3.32
C ILE A 300 -6.10 -11.88 -2.68
N PHE A 301 -5.03 -12.36 -3.33
CA PHE A 301 -3.68 -12.11 -2.86
C PHE A 301 -3.35 -10.62 -2.82
N MET A 302 -3.69 -9.88 -3.88
CA MET A 302 -3.44 -8.43 -3.96
C MET A 302 -4.19 -7.65 -2.88
N MET A 303 -5.45 -8.03 -2.57
CA MET A 303 -6.24 -7.39 -1.52
C MET A 303 -5.62 -7.62 -0.13
N SER A 304 -5.18 -8.85 0.15
CA SER A 304 -4.54 -9.21 1.42
C SER A 304 -3.13 -8.64 1.53
N ASP A 305 -2.28 -8.82 0.51
CA ASP A 305 -0.89 -8.38 0.52
C ASP A 305 -0.74 -6.86 0.58
N SER A 306 -1.64 -6.12 -0.06
CA SER A 306 -1.69 -4.64 0.03
C SER A 306 -2.06 -4.13 1.42
N GLY A 307 -2.72 -4.96 2.25
CA GLY A 307 -3.34 -4.54 3.50
C GLY A 307 -4.63 -3.73 3.30
N ALA A 308 -5.23 -3.79 2.12
CA ALA A 308 -6.49 -3.14 1.81
C ALA A 308 -7.66 -3.84 2.50
N ARG A 309 -7.71 -5.17 2.40
CA ARG A 309 -8.75 -6.01 3.01
C ARG A 309 -8.30 -7.45 3.16
N GLY A 310 -8.67 -8.08 4.27
CA GLY A 310 -8.28 -9.45 4.63
C GLY A 310 -6.96 -9.50 5.41
N ASN A 311 -6.71 -10.68 6.00
CA ASN A 311 -5.50 -11.00 6.78
C ASN A 311 -4.70 -12.07 6.07
#